data_d308d18674c01cfcadbd8869fd6aa3a3
#
_entry.id   d308d18674c01cfcadbd8869fd6aa3a3
#
_cell.length_a   1.000
_cell.length_b   1.000
_cell.length_c   1.000
_cell.angle_alpha   90.00
_cell.angle_beta   90.00
_cell.angle_gamma   90.00
#
_symmetry.space_group_name_H-M   'P 1'
#
loop_
_entity.id
_entity.type
_entity.pdbx_description
1 polymer ?
#
loop_
_entity_poly.entity_id
_entity_poly.type
_entity_poly.pdbx_seq_one_letter_code
_entity_poly.pdbx_strand_id
1 'polypeptide(L)'
;MTTKSPQVLIIGGGFSGIAAAKKLQESGISFQVLEARDRLGGRVHTRQLSEDLYVDLGGQWIGPTQDRMYELCKEFGLEPFATYDQGKNVLDLAGKIRTYTGLIPKIDPISLINLDLILRKLDRLAQKIDINSPWSNRQAAIFDSISLDSFLRKNSKTKSCHAVIRVACETVFACELNEISLLHALFYIKSGTTLDCLINIKNGAQQDRIKGGMQPLAEKMAVPFLDKILFNSPVRKIEKTENGVTVSGDGFSISTEKLIFAVPPPLLSQISFSPKLSLEKRQLLDRYAMGIVGKCFMIYSKPFWRESGFSGQAVADANSPFQTLFDCSPADGKYGILMGFTIANRAKAYFSKGESDRKSEMLKILSSYFGTSAGQPIQYIDFSMSDEEWSRGCYAGLMPTGAWTGFRDAYRKAEDPYYFAGTEAATRWHGYIEGAVLAGETAATLVFNSLKL
;
A
#
# COMPACT_ATOMS: atom_id res chain seq x y z
N MET A 1 41.01 -10.72 -2.44
CA MET A 1 40.06 -11.78 -2.85
C MET A 1 39.09 -11.14 -3.84
N THR A 2 39.13 -11.50 -5.10
CA THR A 2 38.13 -11.07 -6.08
C THR A 2 36.81 -11.73 -5.70
N THR A 3 35.93 -11.01 -5.05
CA THR A 3 34.57 -11.48 -4.79
C THR A 3 33.90 -11.73 -6.14
N LYS A 4 33.51 -13.00 -6.37
CA LYS A 4 32.81 -13.40 -7.59
C LYS A 4 31.52 -12.57 -7.70
N SER A 5 31.29 -11.95 -8.85
CA SER A 5 30.06 -11.17 -9.09
C SER A 5 28.82 -12.02 -8.80
N PRO A 6 27.78 -11.46 -8.14
CA PRO A 6 26.54 -12.19 -7.91
C PRO A 6 25.85 -12.50 -9.25
N GLN A 7 25.17 -13.63 -9.35
CA GLN A 7 24.37 -13.98 -10.52
C GLN A 7 23.14 -13.06 -10.65
N VAL A 8 22.60 -12.60 -9.52
CA VAL A 8 21.41 -11.75 -9.49
C VAL A 8 21.64 -10.55 -8.60
N LEU A 9 21.34 -9.35 -9.10
CA LEU A 9 21.14 -8.18 -8.25
C LEU A 9 19.66 -7.91 -8.06
N ILE A 10 19.27 -7.53 -6.84
CA ILE A 10 17.92 -7.11 -6.49
C ILE A 10 17.98 -5.64 -6.10
N ILE A 11 17.22 -4.78 -6.77
CA ILE A 11 17.12 -3.36 -6.45
C ILE A 11 15.87 -3.13 -5.58
N GLY A 12 16.08 -2.76 -4.33
CA GLY A 12 15.07 -2.47 -3.32
C GLY A 12 14.95 -3.55 -2.24
N GLY A 13 15.12 -3.15 -0.98
CA GLY A 13 15.00 -3.97 0.25
C GLY A 13 13.61 -3.90 0.90
N GLY A 14 12.54 -3.65 0.12
CA GLY A 14 11.16 -3.80 0.56
C GLY A 14 10.72 -5.27 0.60
N PHE A 15 9.52 -5.56 1.09
CA PHE A 15 8.99 -6.94 1.20
C PHE A 15 9.16 -7.75 -0.09
N SER A 16 8.97 -7.12 -1.24
CA SER A 16 9.13 -7.79 -2.54
C SER A 16 10.57 -8.21 -2.82
N GLY A 17 11.54 -7.31 -2.58
CA GLY A 17 12.96 -7.63 -2.78
C GLY A 17 13.47 -8.65 -1.78
N ILE A 18 13.04 -8.57 -0.51
CA ILE A 18 13.39 -9.52 0.54
C ILE A 18 12.80 -10.91 0.23
N ALA A 19 11.53 -10.98 -0.24
CA ALA A 19 10.91 -12.24 -0.64
C ALA A 19 11.63 -12.86 -1.86
N ALA A 20 12.05 -12.03 -2.84
CA ALA A 20 12.88 -12.49 -3.96
C ALA A 20 14.23 -13.03 -3.48
N ALA A 21 14.92 -12.30 -2.57
CA ALA A 21 16.19 -12.71 -1.99
C ALA A 21 16.08 -14.04 -1.23
N LYS A 22 15.04 -14.20 -0.37
CA LYS A 22 14.75 -15.45 0.33
C LYS A 22 14.57 -16.61 -0.65
N LYS A 23 13.80 -16.41 -1.71
CA LYS A 23 13.56 -17.43 -2.74
C LYS A 23 14.82 -17.82 -3.52
N LEU A 24 15.68 -16.85 -3.87
CA LEU A 24 16.98 -17.13 -4.50
C LEU A 24 17.93 -17.85 -3.55
N GLN A 25 17.97 -17.48 -2.28
CA GLN A 25 18.75 -18.17 -1.23
C GLN A 25 18.36 -19.65 -1.14
N GLU A 26 17.06 -19.95 -1.07
CA GLU A 26 16.52 -21.32 -1.03
C GLU A 26 16.86 -22.12 -2.29
N SER A 27 17.01 -21.43 -3.43
CA SER A 27 17.36 -22.04 -4.71
C SER A 27 18.86 -22.16 -4.97
N GLY A 28 19.73 -21.74 -4.03
CA GLY A 28 21.19 -21.81 -4.15
C GLY A 28 21.78 -20.81 -5.17
N ILE A 29 21.03 -19.79 -5.61
CA ILE A 29 21.49 -18.75 -6.53
C ILE A 29 22.23 -17.67 -5.75
N SER A 30 23.41 -17.27 -6.23
CA SER A 30 24.14 -16.15 -5.65
C SER A 30 23.50 -14.82 -6.00
N PHE A 31 23.27 -13.98 -4.99
CA PHE A 31 22.61 -12.69 -5.17
C PHE A 31 23.16 -11.63 -4.22
N GLN A 32 22.82 -10.38 -4.51
CA GLN A 32 23.01 -9.22 -3.63
C GLN A 32 21.81 -8.29 -3.73
N VAL A 33 21.45 -7.63 -2.62
CA VAL A 33 20.36 -6.65 -2.55
C VAL A 33 20.97 -5.25 -2.41
N LEU A 34 20.47 -4.30 -3.20
CA LEU A 34 20.81 -2.88 -3.11
C LEU A 34 19.61 -2.13 -2.55
N GLU A 35 19.73 -1.62 -1.33
CA GLU A 35 18.72 -0.78 -0.68
C GLU A 35 19.22 0.67 -0.59
N ALA A 36 18.37 1.59 -1.05
CA ALA A 36 18.72 3.01 -1.06
C ALA A 36 18.73 3.66 0.33
N ARG A 37 17.96 3.10 1.28
CA ARG A 37 17.86 3.55 2.69
C ARG A 37 18.86 2.80 3.57
N ASP A 38 18.89 3.22 4.81
CA ASP A 38 19.57 2.55 5.94
C ASP A 38 18.71 1.47 6.62
N ARG A 39 17.49 1.21 6.11
CA ARG A 39 16.49 0.28 6.67
C ARG A 39 15.82 -0.59 5.61
N LEU A 40 15.31 -1.72 6.04
CA LEU A 40 14.45 -2.62 5.26
C LEU A 40 12.97 -2.24 5.35
N GLY A 41 12.13 -2.92 4.57
CA GLY A 41 10.68 -2.80 4.59
C GLY A 41 10.08 -1.92 3.50
N GLY A 42 10.83 -0.97 2.94
CA GLY A 42 10.34 -0.09 1.87
C GLY A 42 9.16 0.77 2.32
N ARG A 43 7.96 0.55 1.75
CA ARG A 43 6.69 1.21 2.10
C ARG A 43 6.08 0.72 3.42
N VAL A 44 6.71 -0.22 4.09
CA VAL A 44 6.47 -0.57 5.50
C VAL A 44 7.54 0.12 6.34
N HIS A 45 7.11 0.80 7.39
CA HIS A 45 8.01 1.52 8.29
C HIS A 45 7.39 1.55 9.69
N THR A 46 7.97 0.82 10.62
CA THR A 46 7.59 0.84 12.04
C THR A 46 8.54 1.79 12.77
N ARG A 47 7.99 2.77 13.48
CA ARG A 47 8.76 3.66 14.36
C ARG A 47 8.56 3.22 15.80
N GLN A 48 9.63 2.77 16.43
CA GLN A 48 9.65 2.52 17.87
C GLN A 48 9.69 3.86 18.62
N LEU A 49 8.85 4.04 19.62
CA LEU A 49 8.74 5.25 20.43
C LEU A 49 9.26 5.01 21.85
N SER A 50 9.03 3.82 22.39
CA SER A 50 9.61 3.28 23.63
C SER A 50 9.62 1.76 23.55
N GLU A 51 10.09 1.06 24.59
CA GLU A 51 10.16 -0.40 24.61
C GLU A 51 8.82 -1.08 24.26
N ASP A 52 7.70 -0.55 24.78
CA ASP A 52 6.36 -1.12 24.59
C ASP A 52 5.46 -0.32 23.61
N LEU A 53 5.98 0.73 22.98
CA LEU A 53 5.17 1.63 22.18
C LEU A 53 5.77 1.85 20.79
N TYR A 54 4.99 1.54 19.76
CA TYR A 54 5.36 1.72 18.36
C TYR A 54 4.18 2.23 17.52
N VAL A 55 4.49 2.78 16.37
CA VAL A 55 3.52 3.14 15.33
C VAL A 55 4.01 2.66 13.95
N ASP A 56 3.11 2.14 13.15
CA ASP A 56 3.40 1.80 11.76
C ASP A 56 3.08 2.98 10.85
N LEU A 57 4.11 3.73 10.47
CA LEU A 57 4.00 4.86 9.54
C LEU A 57 3.61 4.43 8.12
N GLY A 58 4.00 3.21 7.74
CA GLY A 58 3.68 2.56 6.47
C GLY A 58 2.56 1.52 6.57
N GLY A 59 2.63 0.46 5.73
CA GLY A 59 1.71 -0.68 5.76
C GLY A 59 1.75 -1.41 7.11
N GLN A 60 0.57 -1.82 7.62
CA GLN A 60 0.46 -2.36 8.99
C GLN A 60 -0.52 -3.53 9.13
N TRP A 61 -1.40 -3.75 8.15
CA TRP A 61 -2.46 -4.75 8.26
C TRP A 61 -2.25 -5.96 7.39
N ILE A 62 -2.79 -7.06 7.86
CA ILE A 62 -3.01 -8.30 7.12
C ILE A 62 -4.45 -8.76 7.35
N GLY A 63 -4.98 -9.61 6.48
CA GLY A 63 -6.35 -10.09 6.60
C GLY A 63 -6.59 -11.38 5.83
N PRO A 64 -7.81 -11.92 5.88
CA PRO A 64 -8.19 -13.17 5.23
C PRO A 64 -7.73 -13.23 3.77
N THR A 65 -7.28 -14.40 3.33
CA THR A 65 -6.73 -14.70 1.99
C THR A 65 -5.37 -14.06 1.68
N GLN A 66 -4.74 -13.37 2.66
CA GLN A 66 -3.33 -12.99 2.62
C GLN A 66 -2.49 -14.09 3.28
N ASP A 67 -2.64 -15.31 2.76
CA ASP A 67 -2.17 -16.54 3.40
C ASP A 67 -0.66 -16.56 3.55
N ARG A 68 0.08 -16.02 2.56
CA ARG A 68 1.53 -15.97 2.59
C ARG A 68 2.05 -15.09 3.71
N MET A 69 1.37 -13.98 4.02
CA MET A 69 1.74 -13.13 5.15
C MET A 69 1.54 -13.84 6.50
N TYR A 70 0.45 -14.59 6.68
CA TYR A 70 0.24 -15.39 7.88
C TYR A 70 1.27 -16.52 8.02
N GLU A 71 1.61 -17.20 6.91
CA GLU A 71 2.69 -18.20 6.89
C GLU A 71 4.03 -17.60 7.32
N LEU A 72 4.39 -16.43 6.79
CA LEU A 72 5.63 -15.73 7.15
C LEU A 72 5.61 -15.28 8.63
N CYS A 73 4.49 -14.78 9.14
CA CYS A 73 4.37 -14.47 10.57
C CYS A 73 4.65 -15.71 11.44
N LYS A 74 4.08 -16.86 11.08
CA LYS A 74 4.33 -18.13 11.78
C LYS A 74 5.77 -18.59 11.64
N GLU A 75 6.34 -18.55 10.43
CA GLU A 75 7.72 -18.95 10.14
C GLU A 75 8.74 -18.16 10.97
N PHE A 76 8.52 -16.85 11.12
CA PHE A 76 9.43 -15.94 11.81
C PHE A 76 9.03 -15.61 13.26
N GLY A 77 8.06 -16.33 13.82
CA GLY A 77 7.65 -16.21 15.22
C GLY A 77 7.08 -14.85 15.57
N LEU A 78 6.26 -14.26 14.68
CA LEU A 78 5.54 -13.02 14.91
C LEU A 78 4.05 -13.32 15.16
N GLU A 79 3.44 -12.56 16.08
CA GLU A 79 2.08 -12.76 16.56
C GLU A 79 1.13 -11.74 15.94
N PRO A 80 0.23 -12.16 15.01
CA PRO A 80 -0.88 -11.34 14.58
C PRO A 80 -1.90 -11.16 15.71
N PHE A 81 -2.52 -9.98 15.79
CA PHE A 81 -3.62 -9.69 16.72
C PHE A 81 -4.68 -8.83 16.05
N ALA A 82 -5.94 -9.04 16.45
CA ALA A 82 -7.08 -8.38 15.84
C ALA A 82 -7.07 -6.86 16.06
N THR A 83 -7.36 -6.10 15.00
CA THR A 83 -7.66 -4.68 15.10
C THR A 83 -8.94 -4.49 15.92
N TYR A 84 -8.90 -3.57 16.88
CA TYR A 84 -10.08 -3.32 17.73
C TYR A 84 -11.23 -2.69 16.92
N ASP A 85 -12.40 -3.29 16.98
CA ASP A 85 -13.61 -2.87 16.23
C ASP A 85 -14.90 -2.83 17.07
N GLN A 86 -14.79 -2.98 18.40
CA GLN A 86 -15.96 -3.05 19.27
C GLN A 86 -16.49 -1.66 19.65
N GLY A 87 -17.81 -1.49 19.66
CA GLY A 87 -18.46 -0.25 20.07
C GLY A 87 -19.06 0.54 18.92
N LYS A 88 -19.30 1.83 19.18
CA LYS A 88 -19.93 2.76 18.20
C LYS A 88 -18.85 3.38 17.30
N ASN A 89 -19.11 3.39 16.00
CA ASN A 89 -18.36 4.15 15.00
C ASN A 89 -18.91 5.57 14.86
N VAL A 90 -18.10 6.49 14.42
CA VAL A 90 -18.51 7.86 14.09
C VAL A 90 -18.66 8.02 12.58
N LEU A 91 -19.73 8.67 12.15
CA LEU A 91 -19.95 9.12 10.77
C LEU A 91 -20.13 10.63 10.78
N ASP A 92 -19.23 11.35 10.14
CA ASP A 92 -19.30 12.80 9.96
C ASP A 92 -19.51 13.13 8.47
N LEU A 93 -20.74 13.46 8.11
CA LEU A 93 -21.10 13.86 6.76
C LEU A 93 -21.71 15.25 6.76
N ALA A 94 -21.12 16.17 6.01
CA ALA A 94 -21.52 17.58 5.90
C ALA A 94 -21.61 18.28 7.28
N GLY A 95 -20.68 17.99 8.19
CA GLY A 95 -20.62 18.52 9.55
C GLY A 95 -21.69 17.96 10.48
N LYS A 96 -22.38 16.88 10.08
CA LYS A 96 -23.39 16.18 10.92
C LYS A 96 -22.78 14.90 11.48
N ILE A 97 -22.39 14.97 12.75
CA ILE A 97 -21.81 13.84 13.47
C ILE A 97 -22.94 12.90 13.92
N ARG A 98 -22.81 11.62 13.57
CA ARG A 98 -23.72 10.54 13.94
C ARG A 98 -22.92 9.35 14.44
N THR A 99 -23.53 8.51 15.26
CA THR A 99 -22.93 7.23 15.68
C THR A 99 -23.75 6.07 15.14
N TYR A 100 -23.04 4.96 14.84
CA TYR A 100 -23.65 3.70 14.39
C TYR A 100 -22.82 2.52 14.88
N THR A 101 -23.40 1.32 14.85
CA THR A 101 -22.71 0.06 15.20
C THR A 101 -22.64 -0.85 13.98
N GLY A 102 -21.56 -1.64 13.89
CA GLY A 102 -21.35 -2.55 12.77
C GLY A 102 -20.87 -1.84 11.50
N LEU A 103 -21.06 -2.47 10.36
CA LEU A 103 -20.50 -2.03 9.07
C LEU A 103 -21.35 -1.02 8.31
N ILE A 104 -22.67 -0.96 8.63
CA ILE A 104 -23.62 -0.16 7.85
C ILE A 104 -23.67 1.27 8.40
N PRO A 105 -23.23 2.28 7.64
CA PRO A 105 -23.25 3.67 8.10
C PRO A 105 -24.69 4.18 8.26
N LYS A 106 -24.91 5.05 9.23
CA LYS A 106 -26.25 5.63 9.52
C LYS A 106 -26.60 6.76 8.54
N ILE A 107 -26.98 6.38 7.32
CA ILE A 107 -27.54 7.28 6.30
C ILE A 107 -29.01 6.92 6.04
N ASP A 108 -29.68 7.72 5.20
CA ASP A 108 -31.09 7.45 4.89
C ASP A 108 -31.29 6.12 4.10
N PRO A 109 -32.47 5.48 4.18
CA PRO A 109 -32.71 4.16 3.58
C PRO A 109 -32.49 4.13 2.04
N ILE A 110 -32.85 5.21 1.34
CA ILE A 110 -32.68 5.29 -0.13
C ILE A 110 -31.19 5.28 -0.47
N SER A 111 -30.38 6.04 0.28
CA SER A 111 -28.95 6.07 0.15
C SER A 111 -28.30 4.73 0.48
N LEU A 112 -28.80 3.99 1.48
CA LEU A 112 -28.31 2.65 1.83
C LEU A 112 -28.57 1.64 0.69
N ILE A 113 -29.79 1.62 0.16
CA ILE A 113 -30.14 0.75 -0.98
C ILE A 113 -29.24 1.08 -2.19
N ASN A 114 -29.05 2.36 -2.50
CA ASN A 114 -28.21 2.78 -3.61
C ASN A 114 -26.74 2.39 -3.38
N LEU A 115 -26.23 2.52 -2.15
CA LEU A 115 -24.87 2.11 -1.78
C LEU A 115 -24.69 0.60 -2.01
N ASP A 116 -25.59 -0.24 -1.51
CA ASP A 116 -25.57 -1.70 -1.71
C ASP A 116 -25.57 -2.06 -3.21
N LEU A 117 -26.43 -1.40 -4.01
CA LEU A 117 -26.48 -1.63 -5.45
C LEU A 117 -25.16 -1.27 -6.15
N ILE A 118 -24.47 -0.20 -5.73
CA ILE A 118 -23.17 0.21 -6.28
C ILE A 118 -22.10 -0.82 -5.90
N LEU A 119 -22.03 -1.23 -4.63
CA LEU A 119 -21.07 -2.22 -4.14
C LEU A 119 -21.22 -3.54 -4.92
N ARG A 120 -22.42 -4.08 -4.98
CA ARG A 120 -22.71 -5.30 -5.73
C ARG A 120 -22.41 -5.16 -7.23
N LYS A 121 -22.62 -3.97 -7.80
CA LYS A 121 -22.32 -3.72 -9.22
C LYS A 121 -20.82 -3.73 -9.46
N LEU A 122 -20.03 -3.06 -8.62
CA LEU A 122 -18.58 -3.06 -8.71
C LEU A 122 -18.02 -4.48 -8.57
N ASP A 123 -18.45 -5.23 -7.56
CA ASP A 123 -17.99 -6.60 -7.36
C ASP A 123 -18.36 -7.50 -8.53
N ARG A 124 -19.61 -7.42 -9.05
CA ARG A 124 -20.03 -8.19 -10.21
C ARG A 124 -19.19 -7.89 -11.46
N LEU A 125 -18.82 -6.63 -11.66
CA LEU A 125 -17.95 -6.24 -12.78
C LEU A 125 -16.52 -6.72 -12.54
N ALA A 126 -16.00 -6.58 -11.32
CA ALA A 126 -14.66 -7.01 -10.93
C ALA A 126 -14.49 -8.54 -11.12
N GLN A 127 -15.52 -9.35 -10.73
CA GLN A 127 -15.44 -10.81 -10.89
C GLN A 127 -15.28 -11.26 -12.36
N LYS A 128 -15.63 -10.41 -13.33
CA LYS A 128 -15.47 -10.70 -14.77
C LYS A 128 -14.08 -10.35 -15.32
N ILE A 129 -13.23 -9.72 -14.51
CA ILE A 129 -11.88 -9.35 -14.93
C ILE A 129 -10.93 -10.54 -14.73
N ASP A 130 -10.17 -10.86 -15.76
CA ASP A 130 -9.02 -11.76 -15.63
C ASP A 130 -7.86 -10.99 -14.97
N ILE A 131 -7.43 -11.43 -13.80
CA ILE A 131 -6.36 -10.77 -13.05
C ILE A 131 -4.99 -10.86 -13.74
N ASN A 132 -4.80 -11.83 -14.64
CA ASN A 132 -3.56 -11.97 -15.39
C ASN A 132 -3.53 -11.10 -16.64
N SER A 133 -4.71 -10.85 -17.23
CA SER A 133 -4.88 -10.07 -18.46
C SER A 133 -6.13 -9.18 -18.42
N PRO A 134 -6.19 -8.15 -17.57
CA PRO A 134 -7.37 -7.28 -17.42
C PRO A 134 -7.84 -6.66 -18.75
N TRP A 135 -6.91 -6.37 -19.63
CA TRP A 135 -7.15 -5.82 -20.98
C TRP A 135 -7.85 -6.79 -21.93
N SER A 136 -7.90 -8.09 -21.64
CA SER A 136 -8.57 -9.10 -22.47
C SER A 136 -10.09 -9.13 -22.30
N ASN A 137 -10.63 -8.44 -21.30
CA ASN A 137 -12.07 -8.34 -21.08
C ASN A 137 -12.76 -7.67 -22.27
N ARG A 138 -13.91 -8.19 -22.71
CA ARG A 138 -14.66 -7.64 -23.86
C ARG A 138 -15.04 -6.15 -23.69
N GLN A 139 -15.18 -5.67 -22.46
CA GLN A 139 -15.50 -4.29 -22.14
C GLN A 139 -14.26 -3.49 -21.66
N ALA A 140 -13.06 -4.05 -21.78
CA ALA A 140 -11.84 -3.41 -21.27
C ALA A 140 -11.66 -2.00 -21.82
N ALA A 141 -11.84 -1.78 -23.13
CA ALA A 141 -11.73 -0.46 -23.74
C ALA A 141 -12.72 0.55 -23.13
N ILE A 142 -13.95 0.13 -22.81
CA ILE A 142 -14.96 0.99 -22.17
C ILE A 142 -14.56 1.28 -20.72
N PHE A 143 -14.17 0.26 -19.95
CA PHE A 143 -13.81 0.43 -18.55
C PHE A 143 -12.52 1.21 -18.37
N ASP A 144 -11.58 1.09 -19.30
CA ASP A 144 -10.31 1.81 -19.26
C ASP A 144 -10.42 3.25 -19.80
N SER A 145 -11.47 3.59 -20.57
CA SER A 145 -11.69 4.94 -21.08
C SER A 145 -12.38 5.89 -20.09
N ILE A 146 -12.92 5.38 -18.98
CA ILE A 146 -13.62 6.19 -17.98
C ILE A 146 -12.92 6.05 -16.60
N SER A 147 -12.97 7.12 -15.82
CA SER A 147 -12.48 7.09 -14.44
C SER A 147 -13.48 6.41 -13.50
N LEU A 148 -12.98 5.94 -12.34
CA LEU A 148 -13.83 5.45 -11.26
C LEU A 148 -14.81 6.56 -10.78
N ASP A 149 -14.38 7.83 -10.69
CA ASP A 149 -15.24 8.94 -10.31
C ASP A 149 -16.43 9.09 -11.27
N SER A 150 -16.18 9.06 -12.58
CA SER A 150 -17.25 9.13 -13.59
C SER A 150 -18.28 8.00 -13.45
N PHE A 151 -17.79 6.77 -13.15
CA PHE A 151 -18.66 5.64 -12.89
C PHE A 151 -19.49 5.84 -11.61
N LEU A 152 -18.88 6.28 -10.51
CA LEU A 152 -19.59 6.48 -9.24
C LEU A 152 -20.61 7.62 -9.34
N ARG A 153 -20.28 8.76 -9.96
CA ARG A 153 -21.24 9.86 -10.19
C ARG A 153 -22.46 9.40 -10.98
N LYS A 154 -22.27 8.62 -12.04
CA LYS A 154 -23.37 8.09 -12.86
C LYS A 154 -24.29 7.16 -12.08
N ASN A 155 -23.77 6.41 -11.10
CA ASN A 155 -24.54 5.39 -10.37
C ASN A 155 -25.03 5.87 -8.99
N SER A 156 -24.46 6.92 -8.40
CA SER A 156 -24.92 7.50 -7.15
C SER A 156 -26.14 8.37 -7.36
N LYS A 157 -27.26 8.02 -6.71
CA LYS A 157 -28.54 8.73 -6.83
C LYS A 157 -28.75 9.78 -5.74
N THR A 158 -28.00 9.69 -4.66
CA THR A 158 -28.10 10.60 -3.52
C THR A 158 -26.73 11.14 -3.11
N LYS A 159 -26.71 12.34 -2.50
CA LYS A 159 -25.47 12.95 -2.00
C LYS A 159 -24.81 12.11 -0.90
N SER A 160 -25.60 11.55 0.02
CA SER A 160 -25.09 10.73 1.13
C SER A 160 -24.45 9.42 0.63
N CYS A 161 -25.10 8.74 -0.33
CA CYS A 161 -24.52 7.55 -0.97
C CYS A 161 -23.19 7.90 -1.65
N HIS A 162 -23.17 8.97 -2.46
CA HIS A 162 -21.96 9.41 -3.16
C HIS A 162 -20.82 9.75 -2.19
N ALA A 163 -21.11 10.45 -1.10
CA ALA A 163 -20.10 10.81 -0.10
C ALA A 163 -19.47 9.57 0.56
N VAL A 164 -20.29 8.61 0.98
CA VAL A 164 -19.81 7.39 1.65
C VAL A 164 -18.98 6.52 0.69
N ILE A 165 -19.49 6.22 -0.51
CA ILE A 165 -18.75 5.36 -1.46
C ILE A 165 -17.46 6.03 -1.96
N ARG A 166 -17.46 7.35 -2.11
CA ARG A 166 -16.28 8.12 -2.46
C ARG A 166 -15.18 7.97 -1.41
N VAL A 167 -15.50 8.21 -0.11
CA VAL A 167 -14.53 8.06 0.99
C VAL A 167 -14.00 6.63 1.06
N ALA A 168 -14.86 5.62 0.93
CA ALA A 168 -14.43 4.23 0.92
C ALA A 168 -13.43 3.95 -0.23
N CYS A 169 -13.75 4.36 -1.45
CA CYS A 169 -12.87 4.17 -2.60
C CYS A 169 -11.59 5.00 -2.51
N GLU A 170 -11.64 6.27 -2.09
CA GLU A 170 -10.44 7.08 -1.85
C GLU A 170 -9.51 6.40 -0.84
N THR A 171 -10.06 5.82 0.23
CA THR A 171 -9.27 5.11 1.24
C THR A 171 -8.64 3.84 0.69
N VAL A 172 -9.33 3.10 -0.17
CA VAL A 172 -8.80 1.86 -0.78
C VAL A 172 -7.71 2.15 -1.82
N PHE A 173 -7.93 3.16 -2.68
CA PHE A 173 -7.03 3.43 -3.82
C PHE A 173 -5.98 4.51 -3.53
N ALA A 174 -6.09 5.22 -2.43
CA ALA A 174 -5.16 6.29 -2.02
C ALA A 174 -5.02 7.44 -3.02
N CYS A 175 -6.09 7.77 -3.76
CA CYS A 175 -6.06 8.79 -4.81
C CYS A 175 -7.40 9.51 -4.96
N GLU A 176 -7.42 10.60 -5.73
CA GLU A 176 -8.68 11.11 -6.29
C GLU A 176 -9.21 10.09 -7.30
N LEU A 177 -10.52 9.84 -7.28
CA LEU A 177 -11.12 8.77 -8.08
C LEU A 177 -11.16 9.06 -9.59
N ASN A 178 -10.84 10.28 -10.00
CA ASN A 178 -10.64 10.65 -11.40
C ASN A 178 -9.23 10.35 -11.92
N GLU A 179 -8.27 10.00 -11.04
CA GLU A 179 -6.90 9.68 -11.39
C GLU A 179 -6.71 8.22 -11.84
N ILE A 180 -7.67 7.33 -11.55
CA ILE A 180 -7.62 5.92 -11.94
C ILE A 180 -8.73 5.54 -12.93
N SER A 181 -8.42 4.60 -13.84
CA SER A 181 -9.44 4.02 -14.71
C SER A 181 -10.39 3.10 -13.93
N LEU A 182 -11.63 2.97 -14.41
CA LEU A 182 -12.54 1.97 -13.86
C LEU A 182 -11.97 0.56 -14.03
N LEU A 183 -11.27 0.26 -15.12
CA LEU A 183 -10.65 -1.05 -15.33
C LEU A 183 -9.60 -1.35 -14.25
N HIS A 184 -8.78 -0.36 -13.87
CA HIS A 184 -7.81 -0.54 -12.79
C HIS A 184 -8.50 -0.78 -11.44
N ALA A 185 -9.55 -0.03 -11.13
CA ALA A 185 -10.32 -0.24 -9.91
C ALA A 185 -10.94 -1.64 -9.86
N LEU A 186 -11.51 -2.13 -10.96
CA LEU A 186 -12.09 -3.47 -11.04
C LEU A 186 -11.03 -4.58 -10.90
N PHE A 187 -9.87 -4.41 -11.54
CA PHE A 187 -8.72 -5.30 -11.37
C PHE A 187 -8.25 -5.34 -9.91
N TYR A 188 -8.08 -4.18 -9.29
CA TYR A 188 -7.63 -4.04 -7.89
C TYR A 188 -8.61 -4.74 -6.93
N ILE A 189 -9.92 -4.48 -7.08
CA ILE A 189 -10.99 -5.15 -6.31
C ILE A 189 -10.89 -6.67 -6.49
N LYS A 190 -10.80 -7.16 -7.71
CA LYS A 190 -10.69 -8.60 -8.00
C LYS A 190 -9.44 -9.21 -7.40
N SER A 191 -8.31 -8.50 -7.44
CA SER A 191 -7.04 -8.97 -6.89
C SER A 191 -7.10 -9.20 -5.38
N GLY A 192 -7.86 -8.37 -4.65
CA GLY A 192 -8.11 -8.46 -3.21
C GLY A 192 -9.47 -9.05 -2.83
N THR A 193 -10.08 -9.85 -3.74
CA THR A 193 -11.34 -10.58 -3.63
C THR A 193 -12.60 -9.76 -3.91
N THR A 194 -13.01 -8.83 -3.05
CA THR A 194 -14.18 -7.97 -3.19
C THR A 194 -13.91 -6.58 -2.61
N LEU A 195 -14.69 -5.58 -3.02
CA LEU A 195 -14.59 -4.25 -2.42
C LEU A 195 -14.96 -4.28 -0.93
N ASP A 196 -15.93 -5.11 -0.56
CA ASP A 196 -16.30 -5.32 0.84
C ASP A 196 -15.10 -5.80 1.69
N CYS A 197 -14.35 -6.79 1.20
CA CYS A 197 -13.12 -7.25 1.84
C CYS A 197 -12.09 -6.11 1.99
N LEU A 198 -11.96 -5.26 0.99
CA LEU A 198 -10.96 -4.18 0.99
C LEU A 198 -11.29 -3.04 1.97
N ILE A 199 -12.57 -2.83 2.34
CA ILE A 199 -13.00 -1.73 3.22
C ILE A 199 -13.27 -2.15 4.66
N ASN A 200 -13.33 -3.44 4.96
CA ASN A 200 -13.73 -3.93 6.28
C ASN A 200 -12.54 -4.30 7.17
N ILE A 201 -12.74 -4.19 8.49
CA ILE A 201 -11.84 -4.73 9.51
C ILE A 201 -12.15 -6.22 9.68
N LYS A 202 -13.31 -6.57 10.22
CA LYS A 202 -13.68 -7.98 10.44
C LYS A 202 -13.89 -8.70 9.12
N ASN A 203 -13.18 -9.80 8.92
CA ASN A 203 -13.13 -10.55 7.66
C ASN A 203 -12.67 -9.72 6.45
N GLY A 204 -11.90 -8.67 6.69
CA GLY A 204 -11.42 -7.75 5.68
C GLY A 204 -9.90 -7.51 5.75
N ALA A 205 -9.41 -6.67 4.86
CA ALA A 205 -7.99 -6.41 4.69
C ALA A 205 -7.31 -5.71 5.88
N GLN A 206 -8.10 -5.15 6.82
CA GLN A 206 -7.61 -4.48 8.02
C GLN A 206 -7.83 -5.32 9.29
N GLN A 207 -8.01 -6.65 9.16
CA GLN A 207 -8.40 -7.50 10.28
C GLN A 207 -7.33 -7.57 11.36
N ASP A 208 -6.09 -7.85 10.99
CA ASP A 208 -5.03 -8.11 11.96
C ASP A 208 -3.84 -7.17 11.76
N ARG A 209 -3.18 -6.87 12.87
CA ARG A 209 -1.89 -6.19 12.93
C ARG A 209 -0.85 -7.12 13.57
N ILE A 210 0.43 -6.80 13.48
CA ILE A 210 1.50 -7.60 14.06
C ILE A 210 1.98 -6.92 15.34
N LYS A 211 2.13 -7.68 16.42
CA LYS A 211 2.71 -7.24 17.68
C LYS A 211 4.17 -6.83 17.46
N GLY A 212 4.50 -5.62 17.87
CA GLY A 212 5.80 -5.01 17.61
C GLY A 212 5.92 -4.28 16.26
N GLY A 213 4.86 -4.31 15.42
CA GLY A 213 4.83 -3.65 14.11
C GLY A 213 5.14 -4.58 12.94
N MET A 214 4.95 -4.07 11.74
CA MET A 214 5.09 -4.86 10.50
C MET A 214 6.54 -4.95 10.00
N GLN A 215 7.37 -3.92 10.21
CA GLN A 215 8.76 -3.90 9.71
C GLN A 215 9.64 -5.01 10.28
N PRO A 216 9.52 -5.42 11.56
CA PRO A 216 10.29 -6.54 12.12
C PRO A 216 10.15 -7.85 11.33
N LEU A 217 9.02 -8.07 10.63
CA LEU A 217 8.89 -9.24 9.75
C LEU A 217 9.89 -9.18 8.59
N ALA A 218 10.01 -8.04 7.92
CA ALA A 218 10.97 -7.85 6.84
C ALA A 218 12.41 -8.04 7.31
N GLU A 219 12.74 -7.51 8.49
CA GLU A 219 14.06 -7.62 9.10
C GLU A 219 14.40 -9.08 9.44
N LYS A 220 13.47 -9.81 10.08
CA LYS A 220 13.66 -11.24 10.41
C LYS A 220 13.81 -12.12 9.17
N MET A 221 13.03 -11.85 8.11
CA MET A 221 13.17 -12.54 6.82
C MET A 221 14.57 -12.35 6.21
N ALA A 222 15.21 -11.21 6.44
CA ALA A 222 16.49 -10.85 5.86
C ALA A 222 17.70 -11.39 6.68
N VAL A 223 17.52 -11.78 7.94
CA VAL A 223 18.62 -12.27 8.81
C VAL A 223 19.54 -13.29 8.13
N PRO A 224 19.05 -14.31 7.40
CA PRO A 224 19.92 -15.33 6.79
C PRO A 224 20.84 -14.82 5.67
N PHE A 225 20.64 -13.59 5.18
CA PHE A 225 21.42 -12.98 4.08
C PHE A 225 21.66 -11.49 4.30
N LEU A 226 21.71 -11.06 5.55
CA LEU A 226 21.92 -9.64 5.90
C LEU A 226 23.27 -9.12 5.38
N ASP A 227 24.28 -9.98 5.34
CA ASP A 227 25.62 -9.72 4.78
C ASP A 227 25.61 -9.48 3.26
N LYS A 228 24.55 -9.88 2.56
CA LYS A 228 24.36 -9.66 1.12
C LYS A 228 23.54 -8.39 0.80
N ILE A 229 23.19 -7.60 1.80
CA ILE A 229 22.43 -6.38 1.62
C ILE A 229 23.36 -5.17 1.72
N LEU A 230 23.42 -4.38 0.67
CA LEU A 230 24.08 -3.07 0.69
C LEU A 230 23.03 -1.99 0.94
N PHE A 231 23.11 -1.40 2.13
CA PHE A 231 22.32 -0.24 2.51
C PHE A 231 22.93 1.06 1.96
N ASN A 232 22.16 2.15 1.97
CA ASN A 232 22.58 3.46 1.47
C ASN A 232 23.18 3.40 0.06
N SER A 233 22.62 2.52 -0.78
CA SER A 233 23.15 2.19 -2.11
C SER A 233 22.12 2.46 -3.22
N PRO A 234 21.73 3.74 -3.44
CA PRO A 234 20.80 4.11 -4.48
C PRO A 234 21.39 3.83 -5.87
N VAL A 235 20.66 3.08 -6.70
CA VAL A 235 21.05 2.80 -8.08
C VAL A 235 20.76 4.01 -8.96
N ARG A 236 21.77 4.45 -9.72
CA ARG A 236 21.68 5.61 -10.61
C ARG A 236 21.72 5.22 -12.09
N LYS A 237 22.49 4.18 -12.43
CA LYS A 237 22.74 3.80 -13.84
C LYS A 237 22.80 2.29 -13.99
N ILE A 238 22.29 1.80 -15.12
CA ILE A 238 22.33 0.41 -15.53
C ILE A 238 22.78 0.33 -16.98
N GLU A 239 23.84 -0.42 -17.24
CA GLU A 239 24.43 -0.61 -18.56
C GLU A 239 24.41 -2.08 -18.93
N LYS A 240 23.80 -2.41 -20.06
CA LYS A 240 23.78 -3.77 -20.60
C LYS A 240 25.16 -4.10 -21.15
N THR A 241 25.68 -5.28 -20.83
CA THR A 241 26.94 -5.84 -21.33
C THR A 241 26.66 -7.09 -22.15
N GLU A 242 27.68 -7.70 -22.72
CA GLU A 242 27.54 -8.97 -23.45
C GLU A 242 27.01 -10.10 -22.58
N ASN A 243 27.42 -10.14 -21.29
CA ASN A 243 27.13 -11.24 -20.37
C ASN A 243 26.22 -10.83 -19.20
N GLY A 244 25.40 -9.78 -19.35
CA GLY A 244 24.52 -9.32 -18.28
C GLY A 244 24.40 -7.81 -18.21
N VAL A 245 24.56 -7.25 -17.01
CA VAL A 245 24.47 -5.80 -16.76
C VAL A 245 25.49 -5.34 -15.73
N THR A 246 25.92 -4.09 -15.86
CA THR A 246 26.63 -3.36 -14.81
C THR A 246 25.68 -2.35 -14.17
N VAL A 247 25.53 -2.42 -12.86
CA VAL A 247 24.69 -1.54 -12.04
C VAL A 247 25.59 -0.64 -11.23
N SER A 248 25.38 0.67 -11.32
CA SER A 248 26.19 1.64 -10.60
C SER A 248 25.35 2.68 -9.86
N GLY A 249 25.88 3.18 -8.78
CA GLY A 249 25.36 4.24 -7.93
C GLY A 249 26.49 5.02 -7.29
N ASP A 250 26.15 5.76 -6.22
CA ASP A 250 27.12 6.60 -5.55
C ASP A 250 28.15 5.71 -4.80
N GLY A 251 29.38 5.62 -5.35
CA GLY A 251 30.49 4.88 -4.77
C GLY A 251 30.55 3.38 -5.04
N PHE A 252 29.68 2.82 -5.89
CA PHE A 252 29.70 1.40 -6.26
C PHE A 252 29.46 1.15 -7.74
N SER A 253 29.98 0.00 -8.21
CA SER A 253 29.70 -0.55 -9.53
C SER A 253 29.79 -2.07 -9.47
N ILE A 254 28.70 -2.78 -9.79
CA ILE A 254 28.57 -4.22 -9.65
C ILE A 254 28.02 -4.82 -10.93
N SER A 255 28.71 -5.85 -11.45
CA SER A 255 28.24 -6.62 -12.59
C SER A 255 27.44 -7.84 -12.14
N THR A 256 26.41 -8.19 -12.91
CA THR A 256 25.51 -9.33 -12.63
C THR A 256 24.92 -9.89 -13.92
N GLU A 257 24.50 -11.15 -13.91
CA GLU A 257 23.83 -11.77 -15.06
C GLU A 257 22.38 -11.31 -15.20
N LYS A 258 21.64 -11.21 -14.08
CA LYS A 258 20.21 -10.88 -14.05
C LYS A 258 19.91 -9.81 -13.00
N LEU A 259 18.81 -9.09 -13.21
CA LEU A 259 18.41 -7.96 -12.37
C LEU A 259 16.93 -8.02 -12.03
N ILE A 260 16.59 -7.96 -10.74
CA ILE A 260 15.21 -7.87 -10.24
C ILE A 260 14.97 -6.44 -9.74
N PHE A 261 13.98 -5.77 -10.31
CA PHE A 261 13.49 -4.47 -9.83
C PHE A 261 12.35 -4.67 -8.83
N ALA A 262 12.58 -4.34 -7.57
CA ALA A 262 11.62 -4.40 -6.47
C ALA A 262 11.35 -2.99 -5.90
N VAL A 263 11.27 -1.99 -6.78
CA VAL A 263 11.06 -0.57 -6.46
C VAL A 263 9.77 -0.06 -7.09
N PRO A 264 9.15 1.00 -6.55
CA PRO A 264 7.98 1.63 -7.16
C PRO A 264 8.23 2.08 -8.61
N PRO A 265 7.23 1.96 -9.52
CA PRO A 265 7.41 2.30 -10.93
C PRO A 265 7.99 3.70 -11.21
N PRO A 266 7.56 4.78 -10.51
CA PRO A 266 8.14 6.11 -10.74
C PRO A 266 9.62 6.24 -10.39
N LEU A 267 10.18 5.35 -9.58
CA LEU A 267 11.60 5.36 -9.26
C LEU A 267 12.43 4.72 -10.38
N LEU A 268 11.87 3.78 -11.14
CA LEU A 268 12.54 3.20 -12.31
C LEU A 268 12.81 4.24 -13.39
N SER A 269 11.94 5.22 -13.59
CA SER A 269 12.14 6.29 -14.56
C SER A 269 13.30 7.22 -14.22
N GLN A 270 13.79 7.18 -12.96
CA GLN A 270 14.94 7.97 -12.51
C GLN A 270 16.29 7.29 -12.74
N ILE A 271 16.27 5.99 -13.02
CA ILE A 271 17.49 5.23 -13.31
C ILE A 271 17.86 5.41 -14.79
N SER A 272 19.10 5.75 -15.06
CA SER A 272 19.62 5.84 -16.41
C SER A 272 19.89 4.44 -16.96
N PHE A 273 19.27 4.09 -18.10
CA PHE A 273 19.46 2.79 -18.77
C PHE A 273 20.23 2.95 -20.09
N SER A 274 21.21 2.07 -20.33
CA SER A 274 21.93 1.97 -21.59
C SER A 274 22.04 0.50 -22.04
N PRO A 275 21.36 0.07 -23.14
CA PRO A 275 20.36 0.84 -23.89
C PRO A 275 19.11 1.13 -23.04
N LYS A 276 18.30 2.08 -23.47
CA LYS A 276 17.02 2.41 -22.83
C LYS A 276 16.10 1.19 -22.81
N LEU A 277 15.26 1.08 -21.80
CA LEU A 277 14.14 0.12 -21.74
C LEU A 277 13.24 0.29 -22.98
N SER A 278 12.45 -0.72 -23.31
CA SER A 278 11.50 -0.66 -24.43
C SER A 278 10.65 0.62 -24.38
N LEU A 279 10.29 1.15 -25.55
CA LEU A 279 9.49 2.37 -25.64
C LEU A 279 8.18 2.24 -24.86
N GLU A 280 7.52 1.09 -25.01
CA GLU A 280 6.25 0.78 -24.35
C GLU A 280 6.39 0.85 -22.82
N LYS A 281 7.43 0.22 -22.27
CA LYS A 281 7.68 0.26 -20.81
C LYS A 281 7.97 1.67 -20.32
N ARG A 282 8.81 2.45 -21.01
CA ARG A 282 9.12 3.83 -20.64
C ARG A 282 7.86 4.71 -20.64
N GLN A 283 7.05 4.62 -21.71
CA GLN A 283 5.81 5.37 -21.81
C GLN A 283 4.80 4.99 -20.71
N LEU A 284 4.77 3.74 -20.28
CA LEU A 284 3.95 3.32 -19.14
C LEU A 284 4.50 3.88 -17.82
N LEU A 285 5.81 3.78 -17.59
CA LEU A 285 6.46 4.33 -16.38
C LEU A 285 6.20 5.82 -16.21
N ASP A 286 6.20 6.59 -17.31
CA ASP A 286 5.91 8.03 -17.31
C ASP A 286 4.43 8.35 -16.93
N ARG A 287 3.54 7.37 -16.97
CA ARG A 287 2.11 7.52 -16.62
C ARG A 287 1.77 7.08 -15.21
N TYR A 288 2.66 6.31 -14.58
CA TYR A 288 2.44 5.92 -13.20
C TYR A 288 2.57 7.12 -12.25
N ALA A 289 1.51 7.38 -11.50
CA ALA A 289 1.57 8.20 -10.29
C ALA A 289 1.48 7.30 -9.06
N MET A 290 2.10 7.69 -7.97
CA MET A 290 1.89 7.01 -6.69
C MET A 290 0.64 7.56 -6.01
N GLY A 291 -0.05 6.73 -5.25
CA GLY A 291 -1.10 7.18 -4.35
C GLY A 291 -0.55 8.14 -3.28
N ILE A 292 -1.38 9.04 -2.79
CA ILE A 292 -1.01 10.09 -1.83
C ILE A 292 -1.65 9.78 -0.49
N VAL A 293 -0.82 9.44 0.50
CA VAL A 293 -1.27 9.05 1.85
C VAL A 293 -0.39 9.69 2.90
N GLY A 294 -1.06 10.27 3.89
CA GLY A 294 -0.47 10.60 5.17
C GLY A 294 -1.20 9.89 6.31
N LYS A 295 -0.49 9.63 7.37
CA LYS A 295 -1.01 9.10 8.63
C LYS A 295 -0.75 10.09 9.77
N CYS A 296 -1.74 10.24 10.64
CA CYS A 296 -1.65 11.05 11.84
C CYS A 296 -1.98 10.18 13.04
N PHE A 297 -1.11 10.16 14.03
CA PHE A 297 -1.26 9.36 15.24
C PHE A 297 -1.41 10.27 16.45
N MET A 298 -2.45 10.04 17.22
CA MET A 298 -2.68 10.66 18.51
C MET A 298 -2.57 9.58 19.57
N ILE A 299 -1.58 9.70 20.43
CA ILE A 299 -1.22 8.71 21.44
C ILE A 299 -1.67 9.20 22.81
N TYR A 300 -2.35 8.33 23.56
CA TYR A 300 -2.92 8.58 24.88
C TYR A 300 -2.44 7.55 25.89
N SER A 301 -2.52 7.87 27.17
CA SER A 301 -2.15 6.96 28.28
C SER A 301 -3.00 5.69 28.35
N LYS A 302 -4.22 5.71 27.76
CA LYS A 302 -5.11 4.57 27.61
C LYS A 302 -6.12 4.81 26.49
N PRO A 303 -6.75 3.77 25.93
CA PRO A 303 -7.80 3.91 24.91
C PRO A 303 -9.14 4.32 25.54
N PHE A 304 -9.25 5.54 26.07
CA PHE A 304 -10.37 6.06 26.84
C PHE A 304 -11.72 6.03 26.09
N TRP A 305 -11.71 6.11 24.76
CA TRP A 305 -12.93 6.01 23.93
C TRP A 305 -13.62 4.65 24.06
N ARG A 306 -12.86 3.57 24.35
CA ARG A 306 -13.41 2.22 24.57
C ARG A 306 -14.28 2.19 25.83
N GLU A 307 -13.85 2.87 26.89
CA GLU A 307 -14.65 3.01 28.14
C GLU A 307 -15.94 3.78 27.89
N SER A 308 -15.95 4.69 26.91
CA SER A 308 -17.14 5.44 26.49
C SER A 308 -18.00 4.70 25.44
N GLY A 309 -17.67 3.45 25.14
CA GLY A 309 -18.42 2.59 24.21
C GLY A 309 -18.20 2.90 22.74
N PHE A 310 -17.06 3.55 22.37
CA PHE A 310 -16.66 3.79 20.99
C PHE A 310 -15.61 2.80 20.52
N SER A 311 -15.62 2.51 19.21
CA SER A 311 -14.62 1.67 18.56
C SER A 311 -13.30 2.41 18.27
N GLY A 312 -13.29 3.74 18.35
CA GLY A 312 -12.18 4.55 17.85
C GLY A 312 -12.17 4.72 16.33
N GLN A 313 -13.20 4.22 15.63
CA GLN A 313 -13.33 4.37 14.19
C GLN A 313 -14.20 5.57 13.83
N ALA A 314 -13.81 6.25 12.74
CA ALA A 314 -14.63 7.29 12.14
C ALA A 314 -14.48 7.27 10.60
N VAL A 315 -15.55 7.67 9.92
CA VAL A 315 -15.58 7.97 8.48
C VAL A 315 -16.06 9.41 8.33
N ALA A 316 -15.31 10.21 7.60
CA ALA A 316 -15.60 11.64 7.45
C ALA A 316 -15.49 12.09 5.98
N ASP A 317 -16.36 13.02 5.59
CA ASP A 317 -16.33 13.64 4.26
C ASP A 317 -15.30 14.78 4.15
N ALA A 318 -15.41 15.59 3.10
CA ALA A 318 -14.44 16.63 2.75
C ALA A 318 -14.22 17.74 3.81
N ASN A 319 -15.04 17.82 4.84
CA ASN A 319 -14.91 18.82 5.90
C ASN A 319 -13.97 18.42 7.03
N SER A 320 -13.47 17.18 7.00
CA SER A 320 -12.52 16.64 7.99
C SER A 320 -11.09 16.61 7.45
N PRO A 321 -10.06 16.77 8.27
CA PRO A 321 -8.67 16.63 7.85
C PRO A 321 -8.30 15.17 7.46
N PHE A 322 -9.12 14.20 7.82
CA PHE A 322 -8.92 12.79 7.48
C PHE A 322 -10.17 12.18 6.82
N GLN A 323 -9.99 11.09 6.07
CA GLN A 323 -11.08 10.29 5.51
C GLN A 323 -11.59 9.25 6.49
N THR A 324 -10.67 8.54 7.10
CA THR A 324 -10.96 7.43 8.01
C THR A 324 -10.05 7.49 9.23
N LEU A 325 -10.58 7.05 10.38
CA LEU A 325 -9.89 6.93 11.65
C LEU A 325 -9.99 5.49 12.14
N PHE A 326 -8.92 5.00 12.77
CA PHE A 326 -8.85 3.65 13.34
C PHE A 326 -8.24 3.66 14.73
N ASP A 327 -8.68 2.72 15.56
CA ASP A 327 -7.99 2.37 16.80
C ASP A 327 -6.76 1.51 16.46
N CYS A 328 -5.59 2.08 16.64
CA CYS A 328 -4.30 1.45 16.43
C CYS A 328 -3.56 1.18 17.75
N SER A 329 -4.27 1.08 18.85
CA SER A 329 -3.69 0.74 20.16
C SER A 329 -2.98 -0.61 20.13
N PRO A 330 -1.91 -0.81 20.94
CA PRO A 330 -1.30 -2.12 21.13
C PRO A 330 -2.29 -3.16 21.64
N ALA A 331 -1.96 -4.44 21.44
CA ALA A 331 -2.84 -5.55 21.83
C ALA A 331 -3.19 -5.57 23.33
N ASP A 332 -2.26 -5.16 24.17
CA ASP A 332 -2.43 -5.11 25.64
C ASP A 332 -3.24 -3.89 26.14
N GLY A 333 -3.51 -2.92 25.28
CA GLY A 333 -4.25 -1.70 25.63
C GLY A 333 -3.56 -0.78 26.61
N LYS A 334 -2.26 -0.94 26.87
CA LYS A 334 -1.49 -0.05 27.76
C LYS A 334 -1.53 1.40 27.28
N TYR A 335 -1.53 1.63 25.99
CA TYR A 335 -1.66 2.93 25.36
C TYR A 335 -2.87 2.98 24.45
N GLY A 336 -3.47 4.15 24.32
CA GLY A 336 -4.49 4.42 23.32
C GLY A 336 -3.86 5.08 22.09
N ILE A 337 -4.10 4.58 20.90
CA ILE A 337 -3.61 5.18 19.66
C ILE A 337 -4.77 5.32 18.67
N LEU A 338 -5.16 6.57 18.38
CA LEU A 338 -6.02 6.87 17.25
C LEU A 338 -5.17 7.22 16.05
N MET A 339 -5.44 6.61 14.90
CA MET A 339 -4.72 6.86 13.67
C MET A 339 -5.68 7.29 12.55
N GLY A 340 -5.48 8.50 12.03
CA GLY A 340 -6.22 9.06 10.91
C GLY A 340 -5.46 8.94 9.60
N PHE A 341 -6.17 8.56 8.53
CA PHE A 341 -5.67 8.64 7.16
C PHE A 341 -6.07 9.96 6.52
N THR A 342 -5.07 10.69 6.02
CA THR A 342 -5.25 11.80 5.08
C THR A 342 -4.87 11.31 3.69
N ILE A 343 -5.74 11.53 2.69
CA ILE A 343 -5.61 10.89 1.38
C ILE A 343 -5.82 11.90 0.26
N ALA A 344 -5.08 11.75 -0.82
CA ALA A 344 -5.23 12.50 -2.06
C ALA A 344 -5.17 14.03 -1.83
N ASN A 345 -6.12 14.81 -2.33
CA ASN A 345 -6.11 16.26 -2.18
C ASN A 345 -6.24 16.73 -0.73
N ARG A 346 -6.88 15.94 0.16
CA ARG A 346 -6.87 16.25 1.61
C ARG A 346 -5.46 16.13 2.19
N ALA A 347 -4.72 15.09 1.84
CA ALA A 347 -3.33 14.96 2.27
C ALA A 347 -2.48 16.13 1.79
N LYS A 348 -2.59 16.53 0.52
CA LYS A 348 -1.89 17.71 -0.02
C LYS A 348 -2.22 18.98 0.79
N ALA A 349 -3.51 19.24 1.02
CA ALA A 349 -3.96 20.40 1.78
C ALA A 349 -3.55 20.33 3.26
N TYR A 350 -3.54 19.14 3.85
CA TYR A 350 -3.15 18.94 5.24
C TYR A 350 -1.64 19.17 5.44
N PHE A 351 -0.80 18.51 4.66
CA PHE A 351 0.66 18.58 4.77
C PHE A 351 1.25 19.91 4.24
N SER A 352 0.47 20.73 3.51
CA SER A 352 0.90 22.11 3.19
C SER A 352 0.85 23.07 4.39
N LYS A 353 0.23 22.67 5.51
CA LYS A 353 0.15 23.47 6.75
C LYS A 353 1.34 23.18 7.67
N GLY A 354 1.64 24.10 8.59
CA GLY A 354 2.60 23.85 9.67
C GLY A 354 2.12 22.74 10.62
N GLU A 355 3.05 22.07 11.28
CA GLU A 355 2.74 20.94 12.19
C GLU A 355 1.77 21.33 13.31
N SER A 356 1.96 22.55 13.90
CA SER A 356 1.06 23.07 14.94
C SER A 356 -0.39 23.19 14.48
N ASP A 357 -0.60 23.67 13.24
CA ASP A 357 -1.91 23.84 12.66
C ASP A 357 -2.54 22.49 12.36
N ARG A 358 -1.77 21.55 11.78
CA ARG A 358 -2.20 20.17 11.53
C ARG A 358 -2.67 19.48 12.80
N LYS A 359 -1.86 19.57 13.86
CA LYS A 359 -2.17 19.03 15.19
C LYS A 359 -3.43 19.66 15.74
N SER A 360 -3.53 20.99 15.74
CA SER A 360 -4.69 21.72 16.28
C SER A 360 -5.99 21.33 15.57
N GLU A 361 -5.97 21.25 14.23
CA GLU A 361 -7.13 20.86 13.41
C GLU A 361 -7.57 19.43 13.74
N MET A 362 -6.62 18.49 13.83
CA MET A 362 -6.90 17.10 14.16
C MET A 362 -7.49 16.96 15.55
N LEU A 363 -6.90 17.59 16.56
CA LEU A 363 -7.38 17.50 17.94
C LEU A 363 -8.75 18.15 18.15
N LYS A 364 -9.04 19.23 17.42
CA LYS A 364 -10.37 19.87 17.45
C LYS A 364 -11.45 18.91 16.96
N ILE A 365 -11.23 18.23 15.82
CA ILE A 365 -12.24 17.30 15.29
C ILE A 365 -12.40 16.06 16.17
N LEU A 366 -11.30 15.50 16.69
CA LEU A 366 -11.37 14.35 17.59
C LEU A 366 -12.08 14.66 18.90
N SER A 367 -11.90 15.88 19.43
CA SER A 367 -12.62 16.34 20.62
C SER A 367 -14.14 16.41 20.39
N SER A 368 -14.57 16.71 19.17
CA SER A 368 -16.00 16.69 18.81
C SER A 368 -16.57 15.27 18.70
N TYR A 369 -15.71 14.26 18.43
CA TYR A 369 -16.14 12.86 18.30
C TYR A 369 -16.11 12.11 19.64
N PHE A 370 -15.05 12.28 20.41
CA PHE A 370 -14.76 11.46 21.59
C PHE A 370 -14.66 12.26 22.90
N GLY A 371 -15.01 13.54 22.87
CA GLY A 371 -14.96 14.40 24.06
C GLY A 371 -13.59 15.05 24.30
N THR A 372 -13.50 15.87 25.33
CA THR A 372 -12.35 16.74 25.62
C THR A 372 -11.04 16.00 25.83
N SER A 373 -11.07 14.76 26.33
CA SER A 373 -9.89 13.92 26.50
C SER A 373 -9.16 13.65 25.17
N ALA A 374 -9.88 13.63 24.04
CA ALA A 374 -9.29 13.46 22.72
C ALA A 374 -8.43 14.66 22.27
N GLY A 375 -8.65 15.82 22.88
CA GLY A 375 -7.81 17.01 22.65
C GLY A 375 -6.47 17.01 23.41
N GLN A 376 -6.19 16.00 24.23
CA GLN A 376 -5.03 15.95 25.13
C GLN A 376 -4.18 14.68 24.94
N PRO A 377 -3.64 14.42 23.74
CA PRO A 377 -2.73 13.29 23.54
C PRO A 377 -1.41 13.55 24.27
N ILE A 378 -0.78 12.49 24.77
CA ILE A 378 0.58 12.55 25.32
C ILE A 378 1.62 12.77 24.20
N GLN A 379 1.30 12.33 22.98
CA GLN A 379 2.14 12.55 21.80
C GLN A 379 1.28 12.65 20.53
N TYR A 380 1.73 13.49 19.61
CA TYR A 380 1.21 13.60 18.25
C TYR A 380 2.34 13.30 17.27
N ILE A 381 2.05 12.50 16.25
CA ILE A 381 2.99 12.19 15.17
C ILE A 381 2.21 12.23 13.86
N ASP A 382 2.74 12.91 12.86
CA ASP A 382 2.26 12.77 11.49
C ASP A 382 3.39 12.36 10.53
N PHE A 383 3.02 11.76 9.43
CA PHE A 383 3.96 11.26 8.44
C PHE A 383 3.30 11.19 7.07
N SER A 384 3.98 11.76 6.07
CA SER A 384 3.59 11.69 4.65
C SER A 384 4.50 10.73 3.91
N MET A 385 3.95 9.63 3.40
CA MET A 385 4.71 8.70 2.56
C MET A 385 5.04 9.32 1.19
N SER A 386 4.35 10.38 0.80
CA SER A 386 4.61 11.10 -0.46
C SER A 386 5.88 11.92 -0.42
N ASP A 387 6.32 12.33 0.78
CA ASP A 387 7.55 13.09 1.01
C ASP A 387 8.77 12.17 1.17
N GLU A 388 8.56 10.85 1.23
CA GLU A 388 9.60 9.85 1.30
C GLU A 388 10.30 9.67 -0.06
N GLU A 389 11.56 10.05 -0.15
CA GLU A 389 12.35 10.09 -1.39
C GLU A 389 12.26 8.78 -2.20
N TRP A 390 12.39 7.63 -1.51
CA TRP A 390 12.48 6.31 -2.13
C TRP A 390 11.13 5.55 -2.18
N SER A 391 10.01 6.23 -1.89
CA SER A 391 8.66 5.71 -2.08
C SER A 391 7.81 6.60 -2.95
N ARG A 392 7.87 7.94 -2.71
CA ARG A 392 7.11 8.98 -3.40
C ARG A 392 5.60 8.80 -3.32
N GLY A 393 5.13 8.02 -2.34
CA GLY A 393 3.72 7.78 -2.08
C GLY A 393 3.38 6.33 -1.72
N CYS A 394 2.12 6.11 -1.46
CA CYS A 394 1.46 4.85 -1.07
C CYS A 394 0.03 4.82 -1.65
N TYR A 395 -0.67 3.67 -1.71
CA TYR A 395 -0.16 2.36 -1.33
C TYR A 395 0.63 1.75 -2.49
N ALA A 396 0.23 2.04 -3.76
CA ALA A 396 0.81 1.53 -4.99
C ALA A 396 0.80 2.59 -6.11
N GLY A 397 1.42 2.24 -7.23
CA GLY A 397 1.31 2.99 -8.47
C GLY A 397 -0.09 2.84 -9.08
N LEU A 398 -0.60 3.94 -9.61
CA LEU A 398 -1.96 4.07 -10.15
C LEU A 398 -1.94 3.98 -11.68
N MET A 399 -2.88 3.21 -12.24
CA MET A 399 -3.10 3.12 -13.68
C MET A 399 -4.21 4.09 -14.12
N PRO A 400 -3.87 5.17 -14.84
CA PRO A 400 -4.85 6.11 -15.35
C PRO A 400 -5.66 5.52 -16.52
N THR A 401 -6.63 6.28 -17.00
CA THR A 401 -7.43 5.90 -18.18
C THR A 401 -6.54 5.63 -19.39
N GLY A 402 -6.85 4.55 -20.14
CA GLY A 402 -6.10 4.11 -21.32
C GLY A 402 -4.81 3.36 -21.03
N ALA A 403 -4.38 3.24 -19.78
CA ALA A 403 -3.10 2.61 -19.47
C ALA A 403 -3.15 1.09 -19.63
N TRP A 404 -4.19 0.41 -19.16
CA TRP A 404 -4.30 -1.03 -19.31
C TRP A 404 -4.44 -1.49 -20.76
N THR A 405 -5.28 -0.82 -21.54
CA THR A 405 -5.52 -1.21 -22.93
C THR A 405 -4.37 -0.79 -23.85
N GLY A 406 -3.68 0.30 -23.52
CA GLY A 406 -2.54 0.81 -24.30
C GLY A 406 -1.24 0.07 -24.03
N PHE A 407 -1.00 -0.39 -22.80
CA PHE A 407 0.31 -0.95 -22.41
C PHE A 407 0.22 -2.39 -21.89
N ARG A 408 -0.95 -2.94 -21.69
CA ARG A 408 -1.19 -4.35 -21.30
C ARG A 408 -0.31 -4.78 -20.11
N ASP A 409 0.53 -5.81 -20.32
CA ASP A 409 1.45 -6.38 -19.34
C ASP A 409 2.84 -5.73 -19.31
N ALA A 410 3.02 -4.61 -20.01
CA ALA A 410 4.33 -3.98 -20.22
C ALA A 410 5.14 -3.80 -18.92
N TYR A 411 4.49 -3.49 -17.78
CA TYR A 411 5.20 -3.40 -16.50
C TYR A 411 5.70 -4.76 -16.00
N ARG A 412 4.88 -5.79 -16.03
CA ARG A 412 5.18 -7.13 -15.48
C ARG A 412 6.05 -7.99 -16.40
N LYS A 413 6.01 -7.70 -17.70
CA LYS A 413 6.75 -8.47 -18.71
C LYS A 413 8.25 -8.32 -18.49
N ALA A 414 8.93 -9.47 -18.32
CA ALA A 414 10.38 -9.52 -18.27
C ALA A 414 10.99 -9.10 -19.60
N GLU A 415 12.09 -8.38 -19.56
CA GLU A 415 12.92 -7.99 -20.70
C GLU A 415 14.35 -8.41 -20.39
N ASP A 416 14.71 -9.67 -20.67
CA ASP A 416 16.02 -10.23 -20.27
C ASP A 416 17.18 -9.25 -20.55
N PRO A 417 18.01 -8.95 -19.54
CA PRO A 417 18.18 -9.58 -18.23
C PRO A 417 17.33 -8.95 -17.09
N TYR A 418 16.26 -8.20 -17.39
CA TYR A 418 15.45 -7.40 -16.45
C TYR A 418 14.17 -8.12 -16.06
N TYR A 419 13.92 -8.24 -14.75
CA TYR A 419 12.73 -8.83 -14.14
C TYR A 419 12.10 -7.84 -13.18
N PHE A 420 10.77 -7.81 -13.12
CA PHE A 420 10.02 -6.79 -12.40
C PHE A 420 9.21 -7.43 -11.27
N ALA A 421 9.36 -6.89 -10.10
CA ALA A 421 8.68 -7.25 -8.86
C ALA A 421 7.97 -6.02 -8.29
N GLY A 422 7.71 -6.01 -6.98
CA GLY A 422 6.90 -4.97 -6.34
C GLY A 422 5.42 -5.30 -6.41
N THR A 423 4.64 -4.71 -5.52
CA THR A 423 3.20 -4.96 -5.46
C THR A 423 2.48 -4.56 -6.75
N GLU A 424 3.05 -3.66 -7.55
CA GLU A 424 2.54 -3.24 -8.86
C GLU A 424 2.63 -4.35 -9.93
N ALA A 425 3.52 -5.32 -9.73
CA ALA A 425 3.61 -6.52 -10.58
C ALA A 425 2.65 -7.64 -10.14
N ALA A 426 2.08 -7.54 -8.93
CA ALA A 426 1.21 -8.57 -8.39
C ALA A 426 -0.14 -8.66 -9.13
N THR A 427 -0.64 -9.88 -9.28
CA THR A 427 -1.98 -10.17 -9.79
C THR A 427 -2.97 -10.48 -8.67
N ARG A 428 -2.48 -10.93 -7.51
CA ARG A 428 -3.25 -11.11 -6.29
C ARG A 428 -2.78 -10.10 -5.25
N TRP A 429 -3.71 -9.52 -4.50
CA TRP A 429 -3.43 -8.51 -3.47
C TRP A 429 -2.55 -7.37 -3.98
N HIS A 430 -2.83 -6.89 -5.20
CA HIS A 430 -2.17 -5.73 -5.78
C HIS A 430 -2.30 -4.51 -4.85
N GLY A 431 -1.19 -3.81 -4.58
CA GLY A 431 -1.17 -2.68 -3.65
C GLY A 431 -0.95 -3.06 -2.17
N TYR A 432 -0.95 -4.35 -1.83
CA TYR A 432 -0.78 -4.88 -0.47
C TYR A 432 0.60 -5.53 -0.26
N ILE A 433 0.95 -5.80 1.01
CA ILE A 433 2.21 -6.46 1.38
C ILE A 433 2.22 -7.89 0.85
N GLU A 434 1.10 -8.61 0.95
CA GLU A 434 0.92 -9.94 0.35
C GLU A 434 1.29 -9.94 -1.14
N GLY A 435 0.75 -9.00 -1.91
CA GLY A 435 1.06 -8.88 -3.33
C GLY A 435 2.54 -8.58 -3.59
N ALA A 436 3.18 -7.78 -2.73
CA ALA A 436 4.60 -7.50 -2.84
C ALA A 436 5.45 -8.78 -2.63
N VAL A 437 5.12 -9.59 -1.63
CA VAL A 437 5.78 -10.88 -1.37
C VAL A 437 5.61 -11.83 -2.55
N LEU A 438 4.37 -12.05 -3.00
CA LEU A 438 4.07 -12.94 -4.12
C LEU A 438 4.76 -12.53 -5.42
N ALA A 439 4.82 -11.21 -5.71
CA ALA A 439 5.52 -10.70 -6.88
C ALA A 439 7.04 -10.89 -6.79
N GLY A 440 7.62 -10.75 -5.61
CA GLY A 440 9.04 -11.02 -5.37
C GLY A 440 9.40 -12.48 -5.59
N GLU A 441 8.63 -13.40 -5.00
CA GLU A 441 8.79 -14.85 -5.19
C GLU A 441 8.62 -15.27 -6.65
N THR A 442 7.67 -14.65 -7.36
CA THR A 442 7.44 -14.87 -8.80
C THR A 442 8.63 -14.42 -9.63
N ALA A 443 9.14 -13.22 -9.39
CA ALA A 443 10.30 -12.69 -10.13
C ALA A 443 11.55 -13.56 -9.92
N ALA A 444 11.81 -14.00 -8.70
CA ALA A 444 12.91 -14.91 -8.38
C ALA A 444 12.76 -16.26 -9.10
N THR A 445 11.54 -16.80 -9.19
CA THR A 445 11.27 -18.05 -9.91
C THR A 445 11.52 -17.90 -11.41
N LEU A 446 11.11 -16.77 -12.01
CA LEU A 446 11.37 -16.48 -13.41
C LEU A 446 12.87 -16.37 -13.70
N VAL A 447 13.63 -15.71 -12.83
CA VAL A 447 15.10 -15.60 -12.92
C VAL A 447 15.74 -16.99 -12.82
N PHE A 448 15.36 -17.78 -11.82
CA PHE A 448 15.89 -19.15 -11.66
C PHE A 448 15.69 -19.99 -12.93
N ASN A 449 14.50 -19.93 -13.53
CA ASN A 449 14.23 -20.67 -14.76
C ASN A 449 15.09 -20.17 -15.94
N SER A 450 15.36 -18.86 -16.02
CA SER A 450 16.19 -18.28 -17.08
C SER A 450 17.68 -18.56 -16.94
N LEU A 451 18.17 -18.84 -15.74
CA LEU A 451 19.57 -19.22 -15.49
C LEU A 451 19.84 -20.70 -15.76
N LYS A 452 18.80 -21.53 -15.86
CA LYS A 452 18.92 -22.96 -16.19
C LYS A 452 18.89 -23.27 -17.68
N LEU A 453 18.52 -22.29 -18.51
CA LEU A 453 18.49 -22.37 -19.97
C LEU A 453 19.80 -21.90 -20.58
#